data_2c5ed3d09fe6ab2ad9b6f742dd4a7666
#
_entry.id   2c5ed3d09fe6ab2ad9b6f742dd4a7666
#
_cell.length_a   1.000
_cell.length_b   1.000
_cell.length_c   1.000
_cell.angle_alpha   90.00
_cell.angle_beta   90.00
_cell.angle_gamma   90.00
#
_symmetry.space_group_name_H-M   'P 1'
#
loop_
_entity.id
_entity.type
_entity.pdbx_description
1 polymer ?
#
loop_
_entity_poly.entity_id
_entity_poly.type
_entity_poly.pdbx_seq_one_letter_code
_entity_poly.pdbx_strand_id
1 'polypeptide(L)'
;MQFRKYDLTEKELKGLANLAKQEQGSIDGACAELSLMANLFEKQSTYKTLYEYARNSGWFARAAYYMDNGSANSTYRQYADYVLRRGLRTLPPHIDEHDCLSDIRSISSGDVRDKSAYKRGQTVIKNAYGSTYTFYCFPAAGADPFGYTHPEGAYEGTMQELIDRETEMATIPYVETGTNHQVFSMIVNAAGLAGYQDNAWCCTYQFAMEILTFGLEKALKHWHMTKDNYCGYACFETYDRFYAVGKTGKVPELGALCVFTHSHVGRVLSIDSESKTFLCGEGNTSNAQYDRSGDSCAVKRYRWNDQRIKGFCYIDYVSEMGGDSEMIGYKFTFAQLHIGMIGEDVHTLQCMLDAQGYRGKDGKRLELDGEFGENTEYALKAYQREHGLEADGWAGPLTWADLFGKTA
;
A
#
# COMPACT_ATOMS: atom_id res chain seq x y z
N MET A 1 4.07 10.50 5.24
CA MET A 1 2.94 11.06 4.43
C MET A 1 2.30 9.91 3.67
N GLN A 2 1.02 9.66 3.87
CA GLN A 2 0.30 8.70 3.03
C GLN A 2 0.13 9.30 1.63
N PHE A 3 0.35 8.53 0.58
CA PHE A 3 -0.03 8.97 -0.75
C PHE A 3 -1.51 9.28 -0.81
N ARG A 4 -1.85 10.39 -1.43
CA ARG A 4 -3.23 10.82 -1.58
C ARG A 4 -4.03 9.76 -2.33
N LYS A 5 -5.15 9.37 -1.75
CA LYS A 5 -6.19 8.55 -2.38
C LYS A 5 -7.23 9.47 -3.01
N TYR A 6 -7.72 9.10 -4.16
CA TYR A 6 -8.68 9.89 -4.92
C TYR A 6 -10.05 9.20 -4.90
N ASP A 7 -11.05 9.92 -4.45
CA ASP A 7 -12.45 9.50 -4.61
C ASP A 7 -12.87 9.75 -6.07
N LEU A 8 -12.82 8.70 -6.87
CA LEU A 8 -13.10 8.72 -8.30
C LEU A 8 -14.35 7.89 -8.58
N THR A 9 -15.26 8.42 -9.39
CA THR A 9 -16.34 7.62 -9.94
C THR A 9 -15.80 6.59 -10.94
N GLU A 10 -16.58 5.54 -11.23
CA GLU A 10 -16.21 4.53 -12.25
C GLU A 10 -15.95 5.14 -13.64
N LYS A 11 -16.69 6.20 -13.98
CA LYS A 11 -16.49 6.93 -15.22
C LYS A 11 -15.15 7.65 -15.25
N GLU A 12 -14.79 8.32 -14.18
CA GLU A 12 -13.51 9.03 -14.06
C GLU A 12 -12.33 8.06 -14.04
N LEU A 13 -12.43 6.98 -13.26
CA LEU A 13 -11.42 5.93 -13.22
C LEU A 13 -11.19 5.31 -14.60
N LYS A 14 -12.27 4.99 -15.33
CA LYS A 14 -12.19 4.49 -16.70
C LYS A 14 -11.51 5.49 -17.63
N GLY A 15 -11.85 6.78 -17.53
CA GLY A 15 -11.25 7.83 -18.33
C GLY A 15 -9.75 7.94 -18.11
N LEU A 16 -9.31 7.97 -16.86
CA LEU A 16 -7.88 8.02 -16.50
C LEU A 16 -7.14 6.75 -16.97
N ALA A 17 -7.74 5.57 -16.79
CA ALA A 17 -7.17 4.32 -17.30
C ALA A 17 -7.04 4.29 -18.83
N ASN A 18 -8.03 4.84 -19.54
CA ASN A 18 -7.99 4.99 -21.00
C ASN A 18 -6.81 5.87 -21.45
N LEU A 19 -6.63 7.01 -20.78
CA LEU A 19 -5.53 7.94 -21.08
C LEU A 19 -4.18 7.30 -20.80
N ALA A 20 -4.00 6.70 -19.62
CA ALA A 20 -2.75 6.07 -19.25
C ALA A 20 -2.36 4.91 -20.20
N LYS A 21 -3.34 4.10 -20.62
CA LYS A 21 -3.12 3.06 -21.63
C LYS A 21 -2.69 3.65 -22.98
N GLN A 22 -3.27 4.78 -23.37
CA GLN A 22 -2.91 5.46 -24.63
C GLN A 22 -1.47 5.97 -24.60
N GLU A 23 -1.05 6.54 -23.47
CA GLU A 23 0.30 7.09 -23.32
C GLU A 23 1.37 5.97 -23.27
N GLN A 24 1.10 4.84 -22.63
CA GLN A 24 2.13 3.86 -22.32
C GLN A 24 1.95 2.46 -22.91
N GLY A 25 0.79 2.05 -23.29
CA GLY A 25 0.52 0.76 -23.93
C GLY A 25 0.66 -0.50 -23.05
N SER A 26 1.62 -0.56 -22.11
CA SER A 26 1.79 -1.65 -21.16
C SER A 26 1.08 -1.35 -19.82
N ILE A 27 0.80 -2.39 -19.03
CA ILE A 27 0.20 -2.24 -17.69
C ILE A 27 1.15 -1.46 -16.78
N ASP A 28 2.43 -1.85 -16.72
CA ASP A 28 3.43 -1.23 -15.87
C ASP A 28 3.65 0.24 -16.25
N GLY A 29 3.74 0.51 -17.53
CA GLY A 29 3.83 1.87 -18.03
C GLY A 29 2.60 2.71 -17.72
N ALA A 30 1.40 2.13 -17.83
CA ALA A 30 0.16 2.82 -17.47
C ALA A 30 0.09 3.12 -15.95
N CYS A 31 0.57 2.22 -15.09
CA CYS A 31 0.68 2.48 -13.65
C CYS A 31 1.66 3.62 -13.34
N ALA A 32 2.80 3.66 -14.04
CA ALA A 32 3.75 4.76 -13.93
C ALA A 32 3.11 6.08 -14.38
N GLU A 33 2.39 6.09 -15.49
CA GLU A 33 1.69 7.26 -16.02
C GLU A 33 0.61 7.78 -15.07
N LEU A 34 -0.20 6.88 -14.47
CA LEU A 34 -1.19 7.26 -13.46
C LEU A 34 -0.54 7.88 -12.22
N SER A 35 0.61 7.34 -11.81
CA SER A 35 1.39 7.90 -10.70
C SER A 35 1.94 9.28 -11.04
N LEU A 36 2.44 9.48 -12.26
CA LEU A 36 2.89 10.77 -12.77
C LEU A 36 1.75 11.80 -12.80
N MET A 37 0.59 11.43 -13.35
CA MET A 37 -0.59 12.32 -13.38
C MET A 37 -0.95 12.81 -11.97
N ALA A 38 -0.90 11.91 -11.00
CA ALA A 38 -1.19 12.24 -9.62
C ALA A 38 -0.10 13.12 -9.00
N ASN A 39 1.18 12.83 -9.22
CA ASN A 39 2.29 13.65 -8.74
C ASN A 39 2.21 15.08 -9.29
N LEU A 40 1.91 15.23 -10.58
CA LEU A 40 1.73 16.54 -11.23
C LEU A 40 0.50 17.28 -10.68
N PHE A 41 -0.62 16.57 -10.52
CA PHE A 41 -1.83 17.16 -9.97
C PHE A 41 -1.62 17.68 -8.53
N GLU A 42 -0.86 16.97 -7.72
CA GLU A 42 -0.59 17.35 -6.32
C GLU A 42 0.28 18.61 -6.19
N LYS A 43 0.99 18.99 -7.25
CA LYS A 43 1.86 20.20 -7.30
C LYS A 43 1.16 21.46 -7.79
N GLN A 44 -0.08 21.37 -8.27
CA GLN A 44 -0.80 22.49 -8.83
C GLN A 44 -2.05 22.87 -8.00
N SER A 45 -2.54 24.10 -8.16
CA SER A 45 -3.70 24.63 -7.44
C SER A 45 -4.87 25.07 -8.33
N THR A 46 -4.72 24.96 -9.66
CA THR A 46 -5.69 25.45 -10.64
C THR A 46 -6.92 24.53 -10.74
N TYR A 47 -6.68 23.22 -10.78
CA TYR A 47 -7.72 22.21 -10.96
C TYR A 47 -8.12 21.63 -9.60
N LYS A 48 -9.41 21.36 -9.41
CA LYS A 48 -9.94 20.83 -8.14
C LYS A 48 -9.86 19.31 -8.05
N THR A 49 -9.92 18.62 -9.19
CA THR A 49 -9.88 17.15 -9.25
C THR A 49 -8.79 16.66 -10.18
N LEU A 50 -8.27 15.46 -9.89
CA LEU A 50 -7.30 14.79 -10.76
C LEU A 50 -7.87 14.57 -12.19
N TYR A 51 -9.15 14.23 -12.28
CA TYR A 51 -9.82 14.01 -13.56
C TYR A 51 -9.86 15.26 -14.43
N GLU A 52 -10.24 16.40 -13.83
CA GLU A 52 -10.22 17.70 -14.53
C GLU A 52 -8.81 18.09 -14.96
N TYR A 53 -7.83 17.88 -14.10
CA TYR A 53 -6.43 18.15 -14.42
C TYR A 53 -5.95 17.31 -15.60
N ALA A 54 -6.10 16.00 -15.55
CA ALA A 54 -5.69 15.10 -16.64
C ALA A 54 -6.36 15.47 -17.97
N ARG A 55 -7.63 15.89 -17.92
CA ARG A 55 -8.43 16.21 -19.09
C ARG A 55 -8.09 17.55 -19.74
N ASN A 56 -7.75 18.57 -18.94
CA ASN A 56 -7.79 19.97 -19.38
C ASN A 56 -6.47 20.73 -19.19
N SER A 57 -5.47 20.16 -18.52
CA SER A 57 -4.20 20.85 -18.24
C SER A 57 -3.34 21.12 -19.47
N GLY A 58 -3.55 20.38 -20.54
CA GLY A 58 -2.71 20.44 -21.73
C GLY A 58 -1.42 19.59 -21.65
N TRP A 59 -1.16 18.94 -20.51
CA TRP A 59 -0.02 18.02 -20.35
C TRP A 59 -0.12 16.80 -21.25
N PHE A 60 -1.33 16.27 -21.43
CA PHE A 60 -1.59 15.06 -22.18
C PHE A 60 -2.26 15.42 -23.52
N ALA A 61 -1.62 15.10 -24.63
CA ALA A 61 -2.12 15.41 -25.94
C ALA A 61 -3.46 14.72 -26.21
N ARG A 62 -4.49 15.49 -26.61
CA ARG A 62 -5.84 14.98 -26.89
C ARG A 62 -6.47 14.20 -25.72
N ALA A 63 -6.13 14.54 -24.47
CA ALA A 63 -6.59 13.85 -23.29
C ALA A 63 -8.11 13.63 -23.26
N ALA A 64 -8.90 14.68 -23.48
CA ALA A 64 -10.36 14.58 -23.50
C ALA A 64 -10.89 13.53 -24.47
N TYR A 65 -10.30 13.43 -25.68
CA TYR A 65 -10.69 12.45 -26.67
C TYR A 65 -10.37 11.01 -26.19
N TYR A 66 -9.15 10.77 -25.70
CA TYR A 66 -8.75 9.43 -25.26
C TYR A 66 -9.47 8.97 -23.99
N MET A 67 -9.73 9.89 -23.05
CA MET A 67 -10.51 9.58 -21.85
C MET A 67 -11.93 9.13 -22.19
N ASP A 68 -12.56 9.75 -23.19
CA ASP A 68 -13.93 9.42 -23.60
C ASP A 68 -14.00 8.19 -24.53
N ASN A 69 -13.01 7.99 -25.41
CA ASN A 69 -13.05 6.99 -26.49
C ASN A 69 -11.99 5.89 -26.40
N GLY A 70 -11.17 5.88 -25.34
CA GLY A 70 -10.13 4.88 -25.17
C GLY A 70 -10.69 3.48 -24.83
N SER A 71 -9.83 2.48 -24.94
CA SER A 71 -10.18 1.06 -24.88
C SER A 71 -9.51 0.30 -23.72
N ALA A 72 -9.31 0.94 -22.57
CA ALA A 72 -8.80 0.26 -21.37
C ALA A 72 -9.78 -0.86 -20.94
N ASN A 73 -9.25 -2.09 -20.87
CA ASN A 73 -10.00 -3.24 -20.38
C ASN A 73 -10.13 -3.25 -18.85
N SER A 74 -10.71 -4.30 -18.28
CA SER A 74 -10.86 -4.46 -16.82
C SER A 74 -9.53 -4.43 -16.09
N THR A 75 -8.47 -5.01 -16.65
CA THR A 75 -7.13 -5.03 -16.04
C THR A 75 -6.58 -3.62 -15.85
N TYR A 76 -6.59 -2.77 -16.89
CA TYR A 76 -6.12 -1.38 -16.75
C TYR A 76 -6.93 -0.59 -15.72
N ARG A 77 -8.24 -0.83 -15.63
CA ARG A 77 -9.10 -0.17 -14.62
C ARG A 77 -8.80 -0.65 -13.21
N GLN A 78 -8.55 -1.95 -13.03
CA GLN A 78 -8.15 -2.51 -11.75
C GLN A 78 -6.82 -1.92 -11.26
N TYR A 79 -5.81 -1.81 -12.13
CA TYR A 79 -4.56 -1.17 -11.76
C TYR A 79 -4.71 0.35 -11.53
N ALA A 80 -5.57 1.02 -12.26
CA ALA A 80 -5.89 2.42 -11.97
C ALA A 80 -6.54 2.60 -10.60
N ASP A 81 -7.39 1.67 -10.18
CA ASP A 81 -7.95 1.63 -8.82
C ASP A 81 -6.83 1.48 -7.78
N TYR A 82 -5.93 0.52 -7.95
CA TYR A 82 -4.79 0.32 -7.04
C TYR A 82 -3.91 1.57 -6.92
N VAL A 83 -3.54 2.18 -8.04
CA VAL A 83 -2.65 3.34 -8.03
C VAL A 83 -3.32 4.59 -7.47
N LEU A 84 -4.56 4.87 -7.86
CA LEU A 84 -5.22 6.15 -7.58
C LEU A 84 -6.13 6.10 -6.35
N ARG A 85 -7.02 5.11 -6.25
CA ARG A 85 -7.94 5.03 -5.11
C ARG A 85 -7.28 4.43 -3.87
N ARG A 86 -6.34 3.49 -4.04
CA ARG A 86 -5.68 2.80 -2.93
C ARG A 86 -4.27 3.33 -2.62
N GLY A 87 -3.77 4.28 -3.42
CA GLY A 87 -2.50 4.96 -3.18
C GLY A 87 -1.26 4.09 -3.40
N LEU A 88 -1.36 3.00 -4.18
CA LEU A 88 -0.21 2.16 -4.54
C LEU A 88 0.59 2.81 -5.68
N ARG A 89 1.21 3.96 -5.40
CA ARG A 89 1.99 4.72 -6.37
C ARG A 89 3.21 3.94 -6.81
N THR A 90 3.35 3.76 -8.11
CA THR A 90 4.49 3.08 -8.72
C THR A 90 5.64 4.01 -9.06
N LEU A 91 5.44 5.32 -8.96
CA LEU A 91 6.51 6.31 -9.05
C LEU A 91 6.65 7.08 -7.73
N PRO A 92 7.89 7.38 -7.32
CA PRO A 92 8.13 8.31 -6.21
C PRO A 92 7.48 9.68 -6.46
N PRO A 93 7.09 10.42 -5.41
CA PRO A 93 6.34 11.68 -5.54
C PRO A 93 7.13 12.81 -6.19
N HIS A 94 8.46 12.72 -6.23
CA HIS A 94 9.32 13.68 -6.88
C HIS A 94 9.45 13.49 -8.40
N ILE A 95 9.01 12.35 -8.94
CA ILE A 95 8.99 12.10 -10.39
C ILE A 95 7.80 12.83 -11.00
N ASP A 96 8.05 13.78 -11.87
CA ASP A 96 7.07 14.70 -12.42
C ASP A 96 7.21 14.98 -13.93
N GLU A 97 8.08 14.24 -14.59
CA GLU A 97 8.28 14.35 -16.03
C GLU A 97 8.40 12.98 -16.69
N HIS A 98 8.02 12.92 -17.95
CA HIS A 98 8.34 11.79 -18.83
C HIS A 98 8.69 12.26 -20.24
N ASP A 99 9.53 11.51 -20.93
CA ASP A 99 9.83 11.71 -22.34
C ASP A 99 10.16 10.39 -23.05
N CYS A 100 9.91 10.31 -24.35
CA CYS A 100 10.33 9.16 -25.13
C CYS A 100 11.85 9.18 -25.37
N LEU A 101 12.44 8.01 -25.66
CA LEU A 101 13.88 7.88 -25.90
C LEU A 101 14.37 8.71 -27.10
N SER A 102 13.51 8.98 -28.10
CA SER A 102 13.85 9.84 -29.23
C SER A 102 14.00 11.29 -28.80
N ASP A 103 13.13 11.76 -27.93
CA ASP A 103 13.13 13.14 -27.44
C ASP A 103 14.30 13.35 -26.47
N ILE A 104 14.63 12.37 -25.64
CA ILE A 104 15.81 12.37 -24.80
C ILE A 104 17.11 12.39 -25.62
N ARG A 105 17.14 11.70 -26.75
CA ARG A 105 18.28 11.78 -27.70
C ARG A 105 18.36 13.14 -28.37
N SER A 106 17.25 13.78 -28.70
CA SER A 106 17.21 15.13 -29.24
C SER A 106 17.57 16.20 -28.20
N ILE A 107 17.14 16.03 -26.96
CA ILE A 107 17.59 16.82 -25.80
C ILE A 107 19.10 16.70 -25.61
N SER A 108 19.68 15.52 -25.85
CA SER A 108 21.14 15.32 -25.81
C SER A 108 21.88 15.98 -27.00
N SER A 109 21.18 16.40 -28.07
CA SER A 109 21.76 17.00 -29.29
C SER A 109 21.58 18.50 -29.40
N GLY A 110 20.85 19.21 -28.55
CA GLY A 110 20.77 20.68 -28.57
C GLY A 110 19.45 21.31 -28.22
N ASP A 111 18.40 20.56 -28.01
CA ASP A 111 17.09 21.12 -27.72
C ASP A 111 16.94 21.63 -26.28
N VAL A 112 16.09 22.64 -26.11
CA VAL A 112 16.04 23.59 -25.00
C VAL A 112 15.41 23.03 -23.70
N ARG A 113 14.81 21.85 -23.74
CA ARG A 113 14.40 21.10 -22.53
C ARG A 113 15.61 20.42 -21.93
N ASP A 114 16.33 21.19 -21.36
CA ASP A 114 17.50 21.10 -20.54
C ASP A 114 18.29 19.78 -20.44
N LYS A 115 19.27 19.67 -21.36
CA LYS A 115 20.42 18.76 -21.24
C LYS A 115 21.04 18.70 -19.85
N SER A 116 20.93 19.76 -19.10
CA SER A 116 21.60 19.93 -17.81
C SER A 116 20.88 19.14 -16.72
N ALA A 117 19.58 19.02 -16.77
CA ALA A 117 18.80 18.27 -15.81
C ALA A 117 19.06 16.75 -15.93
N TYR A 118 19.03 16.21 -17.16
CA TYR A 118 19.38 14.81 -17.43
C TYR A 118 20.83 14.44 -17.06
N LYS A 119 21.75 15.40 -17.20
CA LYS A 119 23.17 15.19 -16.89
C LYS A 119 23.54 15.32 -15.42
N ARG A 120 22.68 15.86 -14.57
CA ARG A 120 22.98 16.21 -13.18
C ARG A 120 22.57 15.16 -12.14
N GLY A 121 22.46 13.91 -12.51
CA GLY A 121 22.24 12.81 -11.53
C GLY A 121 20.82 12.65 -11.05
N GLN A 122 19.86 13.00 -11.90
CA GLN A 122 18.46 12.76 -11.66
C GLN A 122 18.13 11.28 -11.55
N THR A 123 17.13 10.95 -10.75
CA THR A 123 16.57 9.61 -10.74
C THR A 123 15.88 9.36 -12.08
N VAL A 124 16.54 8.63 -12.96
CA VAL A 124 16.02 8.24 -14.26
C VAL A 124 15.55 6.80 -14.19
N ILE A 125 14.26 6.59 -14.33
CA ILE A 125 13.67 5.27 -14.42
C ILE A 125 13.61 4.90 -15.90
N LYS A 126 14.71 4.28 -16.39
CA LYS A 126 14.80 3.84 -17.78
C LYS A 126 14.03 2.55 -17.98
N ASN A 127 13.09 2.53 -18.93
CA ASN A 127 12.48 1.30 -19.48
C ASN A 127 12.08 0.22 -18.44
N ALA A 128 11.92 0.60 -17.16
CA ALA A 128 11.62 -0.34 -16.08
C ALA A 128 10.33 -1.13 -16.32
N TYR A 129 9.53 -0.69 -17.29
CA TYR A 129 8.17 -1.16 -17.48
C TYR A 129 7.87 -1.61 -18.92
N GLY A 130 8.87 -1.94 -19.72
CA GLY A 130 8.64 -2.23 -21.14
C GLY A 130 8.12 -1.03 -21.94
N SER A 131 8.19 0.16 -21.34
CA SER A 131 7.79 1.42 -21.94
C SER A 131 8.92 2.03 -22.76
N THR A 132 8.57 2.78 -23.81
CA THR A 132 9.51 3.60 -24.57
C THR A 132 9.84 4.93 -23.88
N TYR A 133 9.12 5.24 -22.78
CA TYR A 133 9.29 6.47 -22.03
C TYR A 133 10.28 6.32 -20.90
N THR A 134 10.92 7.45 -20.57
CA THR A 134 11.75 7.61 -19.37
C THR A 134 11.04 8.58 -18.46
N PHE A 135 10.88 8.17 -17.20
CA PHE A 135 10.33 9.01 -16.14
C PHE A 135 11.49 9.64 -15.36
N TYR A 136 11.41 10.92 -15.07
CA TYR A 136 12.47 11.65 -14.37
C TYR A 136 11.92 12.81 -13.55
N CYS A 137 12.77 13.43 -12.75
CA CYS A 137 12.48 14.67 -12.03
C CYS A 137 13.58 15.69 -12.27
N PHE A 138 13.25 16.96 -12.05
CA PHE A 138 14.26 18.01 -11.96
C PHE A 138 15.01 17.91 -10.62
N PRO A 139 16.30 18.31 -10.58
CA PRO A 139 17.10 18.25 -9.36
C PRO A 139 16.59 19.22 -8.29
N ALA A 140 17.08 19.03 -7.06
CA ALA A 140 16.66 19.72 -5.85
C ALA A 140 16.57 21.26 -5.96
N ALA A 141 15.82 21.87 -5.05
CA ALA A 141 15.56 23.30 -4.95
C ALA A 141 16.81 24.17 -5.22
N GLY A 142 16.69 25.10 -6.17
CA GLY A 142 17.77 25.99 -6.63
C GLY A 142 18.41 25.61 -7.94
N ALA A 143 18.19 24.39 -8.44
CA ALA A 143 18.60 23.94 -9.76
C ALA A 143 17.40 23.63 -10.67
N ASP A 144 16.19 23.63 -10.12
CA ASP A 144 14.94 23.44 -10.83
C ASP A 144 14.49 24.76 -11.45
N PRO A 145 14.37 24.84 -12.79
CA PRO A 145 13.91 26.04 -13.47
C PRO A 145 12.45 26.38 -13.17
N PHE A 146 11.68 25.46 -12.59
CA PHE A 146 10.28 25.65 -12.21
C PHE A 146 10.05 25.88 -10.73
N GLY A 147 11.11 25.89 -9.91
CA GLY A 147 11.04 26.18 -8.47
C GLY A 147 10.41 25.09 -7.62
N TYR A 148 10.34 23.84 -8.11
CA TYR A 148 9.85 22.73 -7.33
C TYR A 148 10.84 22.37 -6.22
N THR A 149 10.35 22.35 -5.00
CA THR A 149 11.07 21.75 -3.89
C THR A 149 10.77 20.26 -3.89
N HIS A 150 11.79 19.41 -3.93
CA HIS A 150 11.60 18.00 -3.62
C HIS A 150 10.99 17.92 -2.21
N PRO A 151 9.92 17.16 -2.03
CA PRO A 151 9.41 16.87 -0.70
C PRO A 151 10.41 15.93 0.01
N GLU A 152 11.53 16.47 0.49
CA GLU A 152 12.26 15.84 1.59
C GLU A 152 11.24 15.76 2.72
N GLY A 153 10.88 14.56 3.16
CA GLY A 153 9.80 14.34 4.12
C GLY A 153 8.53 13.70 3.55
N ALA A 154 8.43 13.48 2.23
CA ALA A 154 7.29 12.77 1.63
C ALA A 154 7.07 11.34 2.18
N TYR A 155 8.07 10.80 2.89
CA TYR A 155 8.11 9.46 3.45
C TYR A 155 8.35 9.46 4.97
N GLU A 156 7.82 10.41 5.70
CA GLU A 156 7.82 10.39 7.17
C GLU A 156 6.66 9.51 7.69
N GLY A 157 6.66 8.25 7.29
CA GLY A 157 5.68 7.29 7.77
C GLY A 157 6.04 6.74 9.14
N THR A 158 5.05 6.13 9.78
CA THR A 158 5.19 5.43 11.06
C THR A 158 4.96 3.94 10.89
N MET A 159 5.39 3.14 11.87
CA MET A 159 5.08 1.71 11.90
C MET A 159 3.55 1.48 11.90
N GLN A 160 2.77 2.34 12.55
CA GLN A 160 1.31 2.23 12.54
C GLN A 160 0.74 2.44 11.12
N GLU A 161 1.20 3.45 10.39
CA GLU A 161 0.78 3.65 8.99
C GLU A 161 1.15 2.47 8.09
N LEU A 162 2.28 1.79 8.36
CA LEU A 162 2.66 0.56 7.66
C LEU A 162 1.67 -0.58 7.97
N ILE A 163 1.34 -0.79 9.24
CA ILE A 163 0.37 -1.80 9.69
C ILE A 163 -1.02 -1.53 9.11
N ASP A 164 -1.48 -0.27 9.15
CA ASP A 164 -2.78 0.14 8.62
C ASP A 164 -2.86 -0.13 7.11
N ARG A 165 -1.80 0.20 6.39
CA ARG A 165 -1.70 -0.04 4.94
C ARG A 165 -1.76 -1.53 4.60
N GLU A 166 -1.04 -2.38 5.32
CA GLU A 166 -1.08 -3.82 5.10
C GLU A 166 -2.44 -4.43 5.50
N THR A 167 -3.06 -3.91 6.54
CA THR A 167 -4.41 -4.30 6.96
C THR A 167 -5.43 -3.94 5.89
N GLU A 168 -5.34 -2.75 5.30
CA GLU A 168 -6.20 -2.32 4.20
C GLU A 168 -6.05 -3.22 2.97
N MET A 169 -4.80 -3.62 2.62
CA MET A 169 -4.56 -4.53 1.50
C MET A 169 -5.25 -5.89 1.65
N ALA A 170 -5.54 -6.31 2.88
CA ALA A 170 -6.23 -7.55 3.17
C ALA A 170 -7.76 -7.36 3.33
N THR A 171 -8.20 -6.21 3.84
CA THR A 171 -9.63 -5.90 4.09
C THR A 171 -10.38 -5.71 2.79
N ILE A 172 -9.81 -4.95 1.84
CA ILE A 172 -10.24 -4.92 0.45
C ILE A 172 -9.16 -5.68 -0.32
N PRO A 173 -9.26 -6.99 -0.51
CA PRO A 173 -8.13 -7.79 -0.95
C PRO A 173 -7.51 -7.25 -2.24
N TYR A 174 -6.20 -6.96 -2.18
CA TYR A 174 -5.45 -6.81 -3.42
C TYR A 174 -5.43 -8.16 -4.11
N VAL A 175 -5.72 -8.20 -5.40
CA VAL A 175 -5.67 -9.39 -6.22
C VAL A 175 -4.82 -9.11 -7.45
N GLU A 176 -3.84 -9.95 -7.70
CA GLU A 176 -3.01 -9.84 -8.91
C GLU A 176 -3.81 -10.17 -10.18
N THR A 177 -3.25 -9.82 -11.33
CA THR A 177 -3.83 -10.18 -12.62
C THR A 177 -2.97 -11.23 -13.31
N GLY A 178 -3.46 -12.46 -13.38
CA GLY A 178 -2.80 -13.52 -14.14
C GLY A 178 -1.77 -14.32 -13.34
N THR A 179 -0.52 -14.30 -13.75
CA THR A 179 0.55 -15.17 -13.23
C THR A 179 1.58 -14.37 -12.45
N ASN A 180 1.26 -13.98 -11.22
CA ASN A 180 2.15 -13.18 -10.36
C ASN A 180 2.52 -11.79 -10.93
N HIS A 181 1.69 -11.19 -11.78
CA HIS A 181 1.89 -9.83 -12.25
C HIS A 181 1.25 -8.86 -11.24
N GLN A 182 2.05 -8.00 -10.60
CA GLN A 182 1.58 -7.22 -9.46
C GLN A 182 2.30 -5.86 -9.33
N VAL A 183 1.63 -4.92 -8.67
CA VAL A 183 2.08 -3.53 -8.53
C VAL A 183 3.34 -3.38 -7.65
N PHE A 184 3.59 -4.31 -6.75
CA PHE A 184 4.67 -4.20 -5.77
C PHE A 184 6.06 -4.29 -6.42
N SER A 185 6.23 -5.14 -7.43
CA SER A 185 7.47 -5.15 -8.23
C SER A 185 7.66 -3.86 -9.02
N MET A 186 6.58 -3.23 -9.48
CA MET A 186 6.67 -1.92 -10.13
C MET A 186 7.21 -0.85 -9.17
N ILE A 187 6.74 -0.84 -7.91
CA ILE A 187 7.21 0.07 -6.86
C ILE A 187 8.71 -0.13 -6.60
N VAL A 188 9.13 -1.38 -6.45
CA VAL A 188 10.53 -1.74 -6.22
C VAL A 188 11.42 -1.36 -7.40
N ASN A 189 10.96 -1.63 -8.64
CA ASN A 189 11.66 -1.27 -9.87
C ASN A 189 11.79 0.27 -10.01
N ALA A 190 10.75 1.01 -9.65
CA ALA A 190 10.77 2.48 -9.66
C ALA A 190 11.77 3.06 -8.67
N ALA A 191 12.02 2.35 -7.58
CA ALA A 191 13.06 2.70 -6.60
C ALA A 191 14.48 2.36 -7.07
N GLY A 192 14.64 1.78 -8.27
CA GLY A 192 15.92 1.40 -8.85
C GLY A 192 16.48 0.08 -8.33
N LEU A 193 15.63 -0.79 -7.80
CA LEU A 193 15.96 -2.12 -7.31
C LEU A 193 15.35 -3.20 -8.20
N ALA A 194 15.77 -4.46 -8.00
CA ALA A 194 15.23 -5.59 -8.75
C ALA A 194 13.87 -6.05 -8.17
N GLY A 195 12.78 -5.67 -8.82
CA GLY A 195 11.44 -6.21 -8.58
C GLY A 195 11.08 -7.17 -9.73
N TYR A 196 10.86 -8.41 -9.41
CA TYR A 196 10.58 -9.46 -10.40
C TYR A 196 9.08 -9.62 -10.60
N GLN A 197 8.61 -9.36 -11.83
CA GLN A 197 7.26 -9.75 -12.24
C GLN A 197 7.22 -11.26 -12.53
N ASP A 198 6.03 -11.82 -12.52
CA ASP A 198 5.76 -13.23 -12.84
C ASP A 198 6.46 -14.23 -11.89
N ASN A 199 6.82 -13.78 -10.69
CA ASN A 199 7.41 -14.57 -9.61
C ASN A 199 6.62 -14.40 -8.30
N ALA A 200 6.85 -15.32 -7.35
CA ALA A 200 6.28 -15.20 -6.00
C ALA A 200 6.69 -13.84 -5.37
N TRP A 201 5.73 -13.10 -4.88
CA TRP A 201 5.90 -11.69 -4.49
C TRP A 201 5.67 -11.40 -3.00
N CYS A 202 5.60 -12.42 -2.15
CA CYS A 202 5.39 -12.21 -0.71
C CYS A 202 6.46 -11.30 -0.08
N CYS A 203 7.74 -11.51 -0.40
CA CYS A 203 8.83 -10.69 0.13
C CYS A 203 8.87 -9.30 -0.52
N THR A 204 8.68 -9.25 -1.84
CA THR A 204 8.59 -7.99 -2.59
C THR A 204 7.45 -7.10 -2.09
N TYR A 205 6.31 -7.70 -1.74
CA TYR A 205 5.18 -7.00 -1.11
C TYR A 205 5.60 -6.30 0.18
N GLN A 206 6.20 -7.03 1.11
CA GLN A 206 6.63 -6.48 2.39
C GLN A 206 7.62 -5.32 2.20
N PHE A 207 8.57 -5.46 1.27
CA PHE A 207 9.55 -4.41 1.01
C PHE A 207 8.92 -3.20 0.28
N ALA A 208 7.99 -3.43 -0.64
CA ALA A 208 7.24 -2.34 -1.30
C ALA A 208 6.39 -1.53 -0.29
N MET A 209 5.79 -2.19 0.70
CA MET A 209 5.07 -1.49 1.78
C MET A 209 6.01 -0.61 2.61
N GLU A 210 7.24 -1.06 2.87
CA GLU A 210 8.28 -0.24 3.51
C GLU A 210 8.62 1.00 2.66
N ILE A 211 8.86 0.81 1.35
CA ILE A 211 9.14 1.95 0.45
C ILE A 211 7.99 2.96 0.45
N LEU A 212 6.75 2.49 0.33
CA LEU A 212 5.57 3.38 0.31
C LEU A 212 5.35 4.12 1.62
N THR A 213 5.88 3.60 2.73
CA THR A 213 5.70 4.20 4.05
C THR A 213 6.87 5.07 4.45
N PHE A 214 8.10 4.58 4.28
CA PHE A 214 9.31 5.22 4.80
C PHE A 214 10.26 5.76 3.72
N GLY A 215 10.00 5.43 2.45
CA GLY A 215 10.91 5.71 1.35
C GLY A 215 12.06 4.69 1.25
N LEU A 216 12.77 4.72 0.12
CA LEU A 216 13.77 3.70 -0.20
C LEU A 216 14.93 3.63 0.81
N GLU A 217 15.51 4.78 1.16
CA GLU A 217 16.72 4.80 2.00
C GLU A 217 16.43 4.24 3.41
N LYS A 218 15.27 4.60 3.99
CA LYS A 218 14.83 4.04 5.28
C LYS A 218 14.46 2.57 5.16
N ALA A 219 13.75 2.17 4.11
CA ALA A 219 13.40 0.78 3.85
C ALA A 219 14.64 -0.12 3.76
N LEU A 220 15.69 0.32 3.06
CA LEU A 220 16.95 -0.40 2.99
C LEU A 220 17.63 -0.50 4.35
N LYS A 221 17.66 0.59 5.13
CA LYS A 221 18.22 0.61 6.48
C LYS A 221 17.45 -0.33 7.42
N HIS A 222 16.12 -0.29 7.40
CA HIS A 222 15.24 -1.17 8.18
C HIS A 222 15.54 -2.65 7.92
N TRP A 223 15.85 -3.01 6.67
CA TRP A 223 16.11 -4.38 6.27
C TRP A 223 17.61 -4.74 6.25
N HIS A 224 18.48 -3.89 6.81
CA HIS A 224 19.93 -4.08 6.85
C HIS A 224 20.53 -4.34 5.47
N MET A 225 20.05 -3.62 4.45
CA MET A 225 20.43 -3.74 3.05
C MET A 225 21.00 -2.42 2.51
N THR A 226 21.68 -2.53 1.39
CA THR A 226 22.06 -1.43 0.49
C THR A 226 21.52 -1.74 -0.90
N LYS A 227 21.61 -0.77 -1.83
CA LYS A 227 21.22 -1.03 -3.23
C LYS A 227 22.03 -2.17 -3.85
N ASP A 228 23.32 -2.28 -3.51
CA ASP A 228 24.23 -3.27 -4.09
C ASP A 228 23.99 -4.70 -3.56
N ASN A 229 23.45 -4.83 -2.35
CA ASN A 229 23.23 -6.13 -1.73
C ASN A 229 21.74 -6.43 -1.48
N TYR A 230 20.86 -5.73 -2.18
CA TYR A 230 19.42 -5.90 -2.05
C TYR A 230 18.96 -7.33 -2.40
N CYS A 231 18.20 -7.92 -1.50
CA CYS A 231 17.58 -9.24 -1.66
C CYS A 231 16.13 -9.28 -1.14
N GLY A 232 15.45 -8.13 -1.08
CA GLY A 232 14.08 -7.99 -0.57
C GLY A 232 12.99 -8.67 -1.42
N TYR A 233 13.37 -9.49 -2.37
CA TYR A 233 12.53 -10.41 -3.14
C TYR A 233 12.67 -11.88 -2.68
N ALA A 234 13.64 -12.18 -1.80
CA ALA A 234 14.03 -13.53 -1.40
C ALA A 234 13.89 -13.70 0.12
N CYS A 235 12.96 -14.56 0.56
CA CYS A 235 12.59 -14.69 1.97
C CYS A 235 13.72 -15.17 2.86
N PHE A 236 14.51 -16.16 2.40
CA PHE A 236 15.57 -16.73 3.23
C PHE A 236 16.82 -15.86 3.26
N GLU A 237 17.20 -15.28 2.14
CA GLU A 237 18.29 -14.32 2.06
C GLU A 237 17.99 -13.08 2.92
N THR A 238 16.75 -12.62 2.94
CA THR A 238 16.30 -11.57 3.84
C THR A 238 16.45 -12.01 5.30
N TYR A 239 15.99 -13.22 5.67
CA TYR A 239 16.16 -13.74 7.02
C TYR A 239 17.63 -13.81 7.44
N ASP A 240 18.50 -14.30 6.54
CA ASP A 240 19.92 -14.45 6.82
C ASP A 240 20.63 -13.09 7.02
N ARG A 241 20.17 -12.02 6.38
CA ARG A 241 20.61 -10.64 6.67
C ARG A 241 20.33 -10.23 8.08
N PHE A 242 19.09 -10.41 8.55
CA PHE A 242 18.71 -10.09 9.93
C PHE A 242 19.44 -11.00 10.93
N TYR A 243 19.64 -12.27 10.59
CA TYR A 243 20.39 -13.20 11.42
C TYR A 243 21.86 -12.77 11.60
N ALA A 244 22.51 -12.36 10.52
CA ALA A 244 23.90 -11.92 10.54
C ALA A 244 24.15 -10.70 11.45
N VAL A 245 23.13 -9.88 11.69
CA VAL A 245 23.22 -8.70 12.59
C VAL A 245 22.55 -8.94 13.96
N GLY A 246 22.17 -10.19 14.27
CA GLY A 246 21.58 -10.55 15.57
C GLY A 246 20.14 -10.03 15.76
N LYS A 247 19.43 -9.71 14.69
CA LYS A 247 18.06 -9.16 14.71
C LYS A 247 17.00 -10.21 14.36
N THR A 248 17.16 -11.44 14.85
CA THR A 248 16.16 -12.51 14.68
C THR A 248 15.80 -13.13 16.02
N GLY A 249 14.62 -13.72 16.10
CA GLY A 249 14.16 -14.42 17.30
C GLY A 249 12.95 -15.33 17.08
N LYS A 250 12.38 -15.80 18.18
CA LYS A 250 11.25 -16.75 18.20
C LYS A 250 9.96 -16.17 18.80
N VAL A 251 10.02 -14.96 19.31
CA VAL A 251 8.86 -14.26 19.87
C VAL A 251 8.41 -13.20 18.87
N PRO A 252 7.12 -13.10 18.51
CA PRO A 252 6.67 -12.03 17.61
C PRO A 252 6.82 -10.66 18.28
N GLU A 253 7.27 -9.68 17.53
CA GLU A 253 7.22 -8.27 17.88
C GLU A 253 6.40 -7.54 16.83
N LEU A 254 5.69 -6.48 17.23
CA LEU A 254 4.86 -5.69 16.31
C LEU A 254 5.72 -5.09 15.19
N GLY A 255 5.26 -5.22 13.96
CA GLY A 255 6.01 -4.77 12.77
C GLY A 255 7.13 -5.71 12.32
N ALA A 256 7.50 -6.73 13.09
CA ALA A 256 8.52 -7.70 12.70
C ALA A 256 8.07 -8.52 11.47
N LEU A 257 9.05 -8.92 10.64
CA LEU A 257 8.76 -9.89 9.58
C LEU A 257 8.67 -11.29 10.18
N CYS A 258 7.61 -12.02 9.85
CA CYS A 258 7.43 -13.43 10.16
C CYS A 258 7.88 -14.25 8.95
N VAL A 259 9.01 -14.95 9.06
CA VAL A 259 9.53 -15.79 7.97
C VAL A 259 9.16 -17.24 8.22
N PHE A 260 8.59 -17.89 7.21
CA PHE A 260 8.12 -19.26 7.28
C PHE A 260 9.13 -20.26 6.68
N THR A 261 9.07 -21.52 7.12
CA THR A 261 9.97 -22.61 6.68
C THR A 261 9.77 -23.01 5.23
N HIS A 262 8.64 -22.62 4.61
CA HIS A 262 8.29 -22.92 3.23
C HIS A 262 8.54 -21.74 2.26
N SER A 263 9.51 -20.89 2.58
CA SER A 263 9.90 -19.72 1.76
C SER A 263 8.75 -18.73 1.55
N HIS A 264 8.12 -18.33 2.65
CA HIS A 264 7.09 -17.30 2.68
C HIS A 264 7.41 -16.28 3.76
N VAL A 265 6.88 -15.07 3.65
CA VAL A 265 7.05 -14.01 4.64
C VAL A 265 5.77 -13.19 4.76
N GLY A 266 5.48 -12.76 5.96
CA GLY A 266 4.46 -11.78 6.29
C GLY A 266 4.97 -10.84 7.38
N ARG A 267 4.14 -9.90 7.79
CA ARG A 267 4.43 -8.93 8.86
C ARG A 267 3.49 -9.14 10.04
N VAL A 268 4.02 -9.03 11.24
CA VAL A 268 3.24 -9.05 12.49
C VAL A 268 2.47 -7.73 12.61
N LEU A 269 1.14 -7.79 12.48
CA LEU A 269 0.25 -6.63 12.51
C LEU A 269 -0.35 -6.38 13.89
N SER A 270 -0.56 -7.44 14.68
CA SER A 270 -1.00 -7.34 16.06
C SER A 270 -0.57 -8.58 16.85
N ILE A 271 -0.49 -8.46 18.17
CA ILE A 271 -0.05 -9.53 19.06
C ILE A 271 -1.07 -9.66 20.17
N ASP A 272 -1.52 -10.90 20.39
CA ASP A 272 -2.30 -11.30 21.55
C ASP A 272 -1.38 -12.13 22.48
N SER A 273 -0.91 -11.48 23.52
CA SER A 273 0.02 -12.10 24.47
C SER A 273 -0.67 -13.12 25.39
N GLU A 274 -1.97 -13.02 25.57
CA GLU A 274 -2.74 -13.92 26.42
C GLU A 274 -2.97 -15.26 25.73
N SER A 275 -3.51 -15.24 24.52
CA SER A 275 -3.72 -16.45 23.71
C SER A 275 -2.46 -16.98 23.02
N LYS A 276 -1.33 -16.25 23.13
CA LYS A 276 -0.07 -16.54 22.43
C LYS A 276 -0.27 -16.68 20.92
N THR A 277 -1.06 -15.74 20.35
CA THR A 277 -1.29 -15.63 18.90
C THR A 277 -0.88 -14.26 18.36
N PHE A 278 -0.80 -14.13 17.07
CA PHE A 278 -0.59 -12.86 16.37
C PHE A 278 -1.30 -12.87 15.02
N LEU A 279 -1.60 -11.68 14.50
CA LEU A 279 -2.06 -11.48 13.15
C LEU A 279 -0.86 -11.17 12.24
N CYS A 280 -0.84 -11.80 11.08
CA CYS A 280 0.21 -11.68 10.07
C CYS A 280 -0.39 -11.16 8.77
N GLY A 281 0.09 -10.03 8.28
CA GLY A 281 -0.22 -9.49 6.95
C GLY A 281 0.66 -10.17 5.92
N GLU A 282 0.05 -10.76 4.90
CA GLU A 282 0.73 -11.56 3.90
C GLU A 282 0.34 -11.10 2.49
N GLY A 283 1.32 -11.00 1.61
CA GLY A 283 1.14 -10.91 0.16
C GLY A 283 1.44 -12.25 -0.50
N ASN A 284 1.03 -12.44 -1.75
CA ASN A 284 1.18 -13.69 -2.49
C ASN A 284 0.60 -14.89 -1.70
N THR A 285 -0.58 -14.71 -1.19
CA THR A 285 -1.28 -15.70 -0.37
C THR A 285 -2.74 -15.78 -0.79
N SER A 286 -3.48 -16.76 -0.28
CA SER A 286 -4.92 -16.83 -0.52
C SER A 286 -5.70 -16.51 0.74
N ASN A 287 -6.95 -16.09 0.59
CA ASN A 287 -7.88 -15.93 1.70
C ASN A 287 -8.25 -17.27 2.38
N ALA A 288 -7.96 -18.40 1.74
CA ALA A 288 -8.08 -19.72 2.36
C ALA A 288 -6.88 -19.99 3.24
N GLN A 289 -7.10 -20.38 4.50
CA GLN A 289 -6.08 -20.51 5.54
C GLN A 289 -4.90 -21.43 5.18
N TYR A 290 -4.97 -22.22 4.10
CA TYR A 290 -3.97 -23.23 3.74
C TYR A 290 -3.67 -23.35 2.22
N ASP A 291 -4.14 -22.42 1.39
CA ASP A 291 -3.88 -22.47 -0.04
C ASP A 291 -2.56 -21.75 -0.37
N ARG A 292 -1.73 -22.37 -1.22
CA ARG A 292 -0.42 -21.86 -1.67
C ARG A 292 -0.47 -21.14 -3.02
N SER A 293 -1.59 -21.17 -3.71
CA SER A 293 -1.79 -20.42 -4.95
C SER A 293 -2.12 -18.97 -4.61
N GLY A 294 -1.14 -18.25 -4.10
CA GLY A 294 -1.33 -16.91 -3.61
C GLY A 294 -1.44 -15.90 -4.73
N ASP A 295 -2.62 -15.38 -4.93
CA ASP A 295 -2.93 -14.31 -5.88
C ASP A 295 -3.31 -12.99 -5.19
N SER A 296 -3.35 -12.97 -3.86
CA SER A 296 -3.92 -11.87 -3.09
C SER A 296 -3.12 -11.52 -1.82
N CYS A 297 -3.54 -10.44 -1.15
CA CYS A 297 -3.14 -10.11 0.21
C CYS A 297 -4.19 -10.61 1.20
N ALA A 298 -3.74 -11.05 2.37
CA ALA A 298 -4.61 -11.51 3.46
C ALA A 298 -3.99 -11.26 4.82
N VAL A 299 -4.83 -11.17 5.85
CA VAL A 299 -4.40 -11.24 7.27
C VAL A 299 -4.75 -12.62 7.80
N LYS A 300 -3.76 -13.30 8.38
CA LYS A 300 -3.91 -14.63 8.96
C LYS A 300 -3.48 -14.66 10.41
N ARG A 301 -4.13 -15.50 11.21
CA ARG A 301 -3.79 -15.71 12.61
C ARG A 301 -2.88 -16.92 12.79
N TYR A 302 -1.80 -16.75 13.54
CA TYR A 302 -0.85 -17.81 13.88
C TYR A 302 -0.62 -17.89 15.40
N ARG A 303 -0.24 -19.06 15.88
CA ARG A 303 0.32 -19.22 17.23
C ARG A 303 1.80 -18.89 17.23
N TRP A 304 2.34 -18.37 18.33
CA TRP A 304 3.77 -18.06 18.44
C TRP A 304 4.69 -19.26 18.19
N ASN A 305 4.24 -20.47 18.56
CA ASN A 305 4.98 -21.72 18.44
C ASN A 305 4.59 -22.53 17.19
N ASP A 306 3.99 -21.92 16.17
CA ASP A 306 3.66 -22.61 14.92
C ASP A 306 4.93 -23.14 14.27
N GLN A 307 4.96 -24.44 13.99
CA GLN A 307 6.14 -25.13 13.47
C GLN A 307 6.51 -24.69 12.04
N ARG A 308 5.60 -24.01 11.35
CA ARG A 308 5.86 -23.42 10.04
C ARG A 308 6.67 -22.14 10.13
N ILE A 309 6.81 -21.52 11.30
CA ILE A 309 7.56 -20.27 11.47
C ILE A 309 9.05 -20.60 11.64
N LYS A 310 9.88 -20.15 10.68
CA LYS A 310 11.35 -20.20 10.78
C LYS A 310 11.84 -19.25 11.89
N GLY A 311 11.27 -18.06 11.97
CA GLY A 311 11.55 -17.04 12.99
C GLY A 311 11.07 -15.66 12.58
N PHE A 312 11.32 -14.70 13.44
CA PHE A 312 10.96 -13.30 13.25
C PHE A 312 12.22 -12.48 12.97
N CYS A 313 12.11 -11.49 12.08
CA CYS A 313 13.14 -10.49 11.83
C CYS A 313 12.70 -9.17 12.47
N TYR A 314 13.49 -8.66 13.40
CA TYR A 314 13.15 -7.47 14.19
C TYR A 314 13.66 -6.21 13.49
N ILE A 315 12.75 -5.29 13.19
CA ILE A 315 13.03 -4.01 12.56
C ILE A 315 13.00 -2.92 13.62
N ASP A 316 14.03 -2.08 13.64
CA ASP A 316 14.12 -0.97 14.59
C ASP A 316 13.45 0.28 14.01
N TYR A 317 12.14 0.42 14.25
CA TYR A 317 11.39 1.61 13.86
C TYR A 317 11.53 2.78 14.85
N VAL A 318 12.06 2.53 16.05
CA VAL A 318 12.10 3.51 17.16
C VAL A 318 13.29 4.46 17.06
N SER A 319 14.39 4.00 16.48
CA SER A 319 15.65 4.78 16.39
C SER A 319 15.53 6.06 15.54
N GLU A 320 14.43 6.25 14.82
CA GLU A 320 14.19 7.41 13.96
C GLU A 320 13.28 8.46 14.59
N MET A 321 12.64 8.15 15.70
CA MET A 321 11.89 9.09 16.52
C MET A 321 12.86 9.70 17.55
N GLY A 322 13.52 10.79 17.19
CA GLY A 322 14.34 11.55 18.12
C GLY A 322 13.48 12.06 19.28
N GLY A 323 13.54 11.39 20.43
CA GLY A 323 12.88 11.78 21.66
C GLY A 323 12.38 10.58 22.45
N ASP A 324 12.73 10.53 23.71
CA ASP A 324 12.43 9.58 24.77
C ASP A 324 11.37 8.51 24.48
N SER A 325 11.80 7.26 24.59
CA SER A 325 10.98 6.06 24.46
C SER A 325 9.96 5.94 25.62
N GLU A 326 8.88 6.70 25.54
CA GLU A 326 7.64 6.23 26.18
C GLU A 326 7.03 5.16 25.26
N MET A 327 6.73 4.00 25.81
CA MET A 327 5.94 2.98 25.11
C MET A 327 4.67 3.65 24.56
N ILE A 328 4.62 3.83 23.25
CA ILE A 328 3.46 4.43 22.58
C ILE A 328 2.33 3.40 22.70
N GLY A 329 1.46 3.60 23.67
CA GLY A 329 0.17 2.94 23.71
C GLY A 329 -0.61 3.38 22.46
N TYR A 330 -0.87 2.44 21.56
CA TYR A 330 -1.62 2.69 20.35
C TYR A 330 -2.99 3.26 20.68
N LYS A 331 -3.26 4.48 20.27
CA LYS A 331 -4.57 5.08 20.39
C LYS A 331 -5.30 4.90 19.05
N PHE A 332 -6.01 3.79 18.91
CA PHE A 332 -7.00 3.66 17.86
C PHE A 332 -8.15 4.64 18.18
N THR A 333 -8.43 5.54 17.27
CA THR A 333 -9.61 6.41 17.35
C THR A 333 -10.63 5.88 16.35
N PHE A 334 -11.41 4.90 16.78
CA PHE A 334 -12.60 4.52 16.01
C PHE A 334 -13.72 5.49 16.33
N ALA A 335 -14.50 5.83 15.31
CA ALA A 335 -15.74 6.56 15.51
C ALA A 335 -16.63 5.76 16.47
N GLN A 336 -17.33 6.45 17.35
CA GLN A 336 -18.39 5.82 18.12
C GLN A 336 -19.55 5.51 17.16
N LEU A 337 -19.83 4.24 16.94
CA LEU A 337 -20.84 3.81 15.97
C LEU A 337 -22.16 3.43 16.67
N HIS A 338 -23.26 3.79 16.03
CA HIS A 338 -24.60 3.45 16.47
C HIS A 338 -25.57 3.36 15.29
N ILE A 339 -26.77 2.86 15.53
CA ILE A 339 -27.81 2.71 14.49
C ILE A 339 -28.02 4.03 13.74
N GLY A 340 -28.11 3.91 12.41
CA GLY A 340 -28.28 5.02 11.46
C GLY A 340 -26.98 5.56 10.88
N MET A 341 -25.81 5.13 11.36
CA MET A 341 -24.51 5.50 10.76
C MET A 341 -24.20 4.65 9.54
N ILE A 342 -23.42 5.24 8.61
CA ILE A 342 -23.01 4.61 7.37
C ILE A 342 -21.50 4.88 7.18
N GLY A 343 -20.74 3.89 6.72
CA GLY A 343 -19.33 4.06 6.35
C GLY A 343 -18.47 2.83 6.62
N GLU A 344 -17.18 2.97 6.34
CA GLU A 344 -16.17 1.91 6.45
C GLU A 344 -16.02 1.37 7.88
N ASP A 345 -16.12 2.23 8.90
CA ASP A 345 -16.06 1.78 10.30
C ASP A 345 -17.25 0.86 10.64
N VAL A 346 -18.43 1.13 10.08
CA VAL A 346 -19.62 0.28 10.23
C VAL A 346 -19.40 -1.05 9.53
N HIS A 347 -18.89 -1.04 8.32
CA HIS A 347 -18.54 -2.24 7.57
C HIS A 347 -17.50 -3.09 8.34
N THR A 348 -16.49 -2.46 8.90
CA THR A 348 -15.48 -3.12 9.73
C THR A 348 -16.11 -3.79 10.95
N LEU A 349 -17.00 -3.09 11.65
CA LEU A 349 -17.75 -3.64 12.78
C LEU A 349 -18.58 -4.86 12.38
N GLN A 350 -19.32 -4.75 11.26
CA GLN A 350 -20.13 -5.86 10.72
C GLN A 350 -19.27 -7.08 10.40
N CYS A 351 -18.12 -6.88 9.75
CA CYS A 351 -17.16 -7.96 9.46
C CYS A 351 -16.67 -8.66 10.72
N MET A 352 -16.33 -7.90 11.76
CA MET A 352 -15.83 -8.45 13.04
C MET A 352 -16.91 -9.24 13.77
N LEU A 353 -18.13 -8.72 13.85
CA LEU A 353 -19.27 -9.39 14.49
C LEU A 353 -19.64 -10.68 13.74
N ASP A 354 -19.76 -10.62 12.41
CA ASP A 354 -20.11 -11.78 11.60
C ASP A 354 -19.05 -12.87 11.62
N ALA A 355 -17.75 -12.49 11.62
CA ALA A 355 -16.62 -13.41 11.72
C ALA A 355 -16.59 -14.15 13.07
N GLN A 356 -17.08 -13.53 14.15
CA GLN A 356 -17.22 -14.14 15.47
C GLN A 356 -18.53 -14.90 15.65
N GLY A 357 -19.37 -14.93 14.61
CA GLY A 357 -20.60 -15.75 14.62
C GLY A 357 -21.84 -15.04 15.10
N TYR A 358 -21.78 -13.72 15.38
CA TYR A 358 -22.96 -12.95 15.74
C TYR A 358 -23.89 -12.79 14.54
N ARG A 359 -25.20 -12.82 14.83
CA ARG A 359 -26.25 -12.82 13.78
C ARG A 359 -27.21 -11.67 13.99
N GLY A 360 -27.85 -11.27 12.90
CA GLY A 360 -28.93 -10.32 12.96
C GLY A 360 -30.15 -10.81 13.76
N LYS A 361 -31.09 -9.93 14.03
CA LYS A 361 -32.36 -10.23 14.73
C LYS A 361 -33.18 -11.29 14.01
N ASP A 362 -32.98 -11.42 12.70
CA ASP A 362 -33.63 -12.43 11.84
C ASP A 362 -32.91 -13.80 11.87
N GLY A 363 -31.84 -13.93 12.65
CA GLY A 363 -31.04 -15.15 12.79
C GLY A 363 -30.07 -15.41 11.63
N LYS A 364 -29.99 -14.52 10.63
CA LYS A 364 -29.11 -14.65 9.49
C LYS A 364 -27.76 -13.97 9.74
N ARG A 365 -26.81 -14.22 8.83
CA ARG A 365 -25.55 -13.47 8.77
C ARG A 365 -25.85 -12.00 8.54
N LEU A 366 -24.97 -11.15 9.08
CA LEU A 366 -25.04 -9.71 8.82
C LEU A 366 -24.80 -9.41 7.33
N GLU A 367 -25.53 -8.46 6.79
CA GLU A 367 -25.17 -7.83 5.54
C GLU A 367 -23.97 -6.90 5.81
N LEU A 368 -22.93 -7.07 5.01
CA LEU A 368 -21.68 -6.30 5.16
C LEU A 368 -21.73 -5.10 4.21
N ASP A 369 -22.72 -4.24 4.43
CA ASP A 369 -23.10 -3.14 3.53
C ASP A 369 -22.58 -1.77 4.01
N GLY A 370 -21.99 -1.74 5.22
CA GLY A 370 -21.55 -0.50 5.85
C GLY A 370 -22.69 0.37 6.38
N GLU A 371 -23.93 -0.16 6.46
CA GLU A 371 -25.09 0.52 7.04
C GLU A 371 -25.39 -0.05 8.44
N PHE A 372 -25.31 0.78 9.46
CA PHE A 372 -25.62 0.35 10.83
C PHE A 372 -27.16 0.27 11.04
N GLY A 373 -27.72 -0.85 10.63
CA GLY A 373 -29.14 -1.15 10.77
C GLY A 373 -29.50 -1.91 12.06
N GLU A 374 -30.76 -2.29 12.21
CA GLU A 374 -31.27 -3.04 13.38
C GLU A 374 -30.58 -4.39 13.57
N ASN A 375 -30.18 -5.07 12.49
CA ASN A 375 -29.48 -6.35 12.57
C ASN A 375 -28.07 -6.17 13.10
N THR A 376 -27.37 -5.12 12.70
CA THR A 376 -26.04 -4.76 13.21
C THR A 376 -26.11 -4.39 14.69
N GLU A 377 -27.10 -3.57 15.08
CA GLU A 377 -27.33 -3.22 16.49
C GLU A 377 -27.64 -4.46 17.36
N TYR A 378 -28.49 -5.34 16.86
CA TYR A 378 -28.84 -6.57 17.57
C TYR A 378 -27.64 -7.47 17.80
N ALA A 379 -26.80 -7.67 16.77
CA ALA A 379 -25.58 -8.45 16.83
C ALA A 379 -24.57 -7.82 17.79
N LEU A 380 -24.40 -6.50 17.75
CA LEU A 380 -23.53 -5.76 18.64
C LEU A 380 -23.96 -5.89 20.11
N LYS A 381 -25.26 -5.74 20.40
CA LYS A 381 -25.79 -5.93 21.76
C LYS A 381 -25.63 -7.36 22.25
N ALA A 382 -25.70 -8.34 21.37
CA ALA A 382 -25.42 -9.74 21.72
C ALA A 382 -23.94 -9.92 22.08
N TYR A 383 -23.04 -9.38 21.26
CA TYR A 383 -21.61 -9.35 21.52
C TYR A 383 -21.30 -8.69 22.87
N GLN A 384 -21.80 -7.48 23.11
CA GLN A 384 -21.55 -6.71 24.34
C GLN A 384 -21.98 -7.50 25.59
N ARG A 385 -23.15 -8.16 25.54
CA ARG A 385 -23.62 -9.00 26.66
C ARG A 385 -22.72 -10.19 26.96
N GLU A 386 -22.28 -10.88 25.90
CA GLU A 386 -21.43 -12.06 26.04
C GLU A 386 -20.05 -11.71 26.58
N HIS A 387 -19.56 -10.51 26.25
CA HIS A 387 -18.28 -9.98 26.67
C HIS A 387 -18.31 -9.14 27.96
N GLY A 388 -19.46 -9.09 28.65
CA GLY A 388 -19.61 -8.36 29.92
C GLY A 388 -19.56 -6.84 29.80
N LEU A 389 -19.80 -6.31 28.57
CA LEU A 389 -19.89 -4.88 28.31
C LEU A 389 -21.33 -4.39 28.51
N GLU A 390 -21.51 -3.08 28.66
CA GLU A 390 -22.85 -2.47 28.63
C GLU A 390 -23.47 -2.70 27.26
N ALA A 391 -24.61 -3.38 27.21
CA ALA A 391 -25.29 -3.74 25.96
C ALA A 391 -26.16 -2.59 25.44
N ASP A 392 -25.54 -1.43 25.24
CA ASP A 392 -26.19 -0.20 24.79
C ASP A 392 -26.41 -0.14 23.26
N GLY A 393 -25.69 -0.96 22.51
CA GLY A 393 -25.73 -0.99 21.04
C GLY A 393 -24.84 0.10 20.43
N TRP A 394 -23.92 0.65 21.19
CA TRP A 394 -22.93 1.62 20.73
C TRP A 394 -21.55 0.99 20.69
N ALA A 395 -20.91 0.96 19.53
CA ALA A 395 -19.52 0.55 19.43
C ALA A 395 -18.62 1.71 19.85
N GLY A 396 -18.51 1.91 21.16
CA GLY A 396 -17.64 2.89 21.79
C GLY A 396 -16.22 2.35 22.06
N PRO A 397 -15.35 3.15 22.72
CA PRO A 397 -13.95 2.77 22.98
C PRO A 397 -13.78 1.43 23.70
N LEU A 398 -14.64 1.09 24.64
CA LEU A 398 -14.58 -0.18 25.37
C LEU A 398 -14.96 -1.36 24.46
N THR A 399 -16.00 -1.20 23.64
CA THR A 399 -16.43 -2.22 22.69
C THR A 399 -15.35 -2.46 21.63
N TRP A 400 -14.75 -1.42 21.11
CA TRP A 400 -13.66 -1.53 20.16
C TRP A 400 -12.41 -2.18 20.79
N ALA A 401 -12.05 -1.77 22.02
CA ALA A 401 -10.93 -2.37 22.74
C ALA A 401 -11.12 -3.89 22.92
N ASP A 402 -12.31 -4.32 23.27
CA ASP A 402 -12.65 -5.73 23.46
C ASP A 402 -12.67 -6.49 22.11
N LEU A 403 -13.29 -5.93 21.06
CA LEU A 403 -13.27 -6.49 19.70
C LEU A 403 -11.84 -6.72 19.18
N PHE A 404 -10.90 -5.85 19.54
CA PHE A 404 -9.48 -5.99 19.22
C PHE A 404 -8.67 -6.78 20.24
N GLY A 405 -9.32 -7.38 21.25
CA GLY A 405 -8.68 -8.20 22.28
C GLY A 405 -7.83 -7.41 23.28
N LYS A 406 -8.13 -6.12 23.48
CA LYS A 406 -7.52 -5.32 24.56
C LYS A 406 -8.49 -5.30 25.73
N THR A 407 -8.10 -5.94 26.84
CA THR A 407 -8.74 -5.70 28.14
C THR A 407 -8.47 -4.26 28.58
N ALA A 408 -9.50 -3.55 28.96
CA ALA A 408 -9.43 -2.18 29.46
C ALA A 408 -8.58 -2.07 30.74
#